data_9895b2bc7e23e378a5938a9aaf795489
#
_entry.id   9895b2bc7e23e378a5938a9aaf795489
#
_cell.length_a   1.000
_cell.length_b   1.000
_cell.length_c   1.000
_cell.angle_alpha   90.00
_cell.angle_beta   90.00
_cell.angle_gamma   90.00
#
_symmetry.space_group_name_H-M   'P 1'
#
loop_
_entity.id
_entity.type
_entity.pdbx_description
1 polymer ?
#
loop_
_entity_poly.entity_id
_entity_poly.type
_entity_poly.pdbx_seq_one_letter_code
_entity_poly.pdbx_strand_id
1 'polypeptide(L)'
;MIDWQAIAEHIGTTTGTPFEPDKPSTIGGGCINSAFMLSDGKRNFFIKYNSASLHDMFTAEEAGLAEMAATDTIRVPRPVCSGIAEPYAYLVLEYIGMGGRSDPAAAGRQLAGMHAQEQPYFGWSMDNTIGSTPQPNTPSDSWIEFWREQRLGFQLGLAAENGFGSHLQSRGELLLSCFPTMIDHNPTASLIHGDLWGGNIGYDTSGAPVIFDPATYYGDR
;
A
#
# COMPACT_ATOMS: atom_id res chain seq x y z
N MET A 1 11.23 22.03 -9.12
CA MET A 1 9.75 22.22 -9.03
C MET A 1 9.14 21.06 -9.78
N ILE A 2 8.05 20.46 -9.29
CA ILE A 2 7.41 19.33 -10.00
C ILE A 2 6.85 19.79 -11.34
N ASP A 3 6.97 18.95 -12.36
CA ASP A 3 6.44 19.20 -13.70
C ASP A 3 4.98 18.70 -13.78
N TRP A 4 4.05 19.56 -13.42
CA TRP A 4 2.61 19.26 -13.47
C TRP A 4 2.10 19.05 -14.89
N GLN A 5 2.75 19.66 -15.90
CA GLN A 5 2.35 19.49 -17.29
C GLN A 5 2.66 18.07 -17.77
N ALA A 6 3.84 17.54 -17.46
CA ALA A 6 4.20 16.16 -17.80
C ALA A 6 3.25 15.15 -17.13
N ILE A 7 2.87 15.38 -15.87
CA ILE A 7 1.89 14.53 -15.17
C ILE A 7 0.51 14.62 -15.86
N ALA A 8 0.06 15.80 -16.21
CA ALA A 8 -1.22 15.98 -16.89
C ALA A 8 -1.28 15.30 -18.27
N GLU A 9 -0.19 15.38 -19.05
CA GLU A 9 -0.05 14.68 -20.33
C GLU A 9 -0.08 13.17 -20.15
N HIS A 10 0.58 12.64 -19.11
CA HIS A 10 0.53 11.22 -18.80
C HIS A 10 -0.88 10.75 -18.42
N ILE A 11 -1.59 11.51 -17.57
CA ILE A 11 -3.01 11.25 -17.26
C ILE A 11 -3.84 11.23 -18.55
N GLY A 12 -3.68 12.23 -19.42
CA GLY A 12 -4.39 12.33 -20.69
C GLY A 12 -4.15 11.12 -21.58
N THR A 13 -2.90 10.70 -21.71
CA THR A 13 -2.49 9.53 -22.50
C THR A 13 -3.11 8.24 -21.95
N THR A 14 -2.98 8.01 -20.64
CA THR A 14 -3.48 6.80 -19.97
C THR A 14 -5.00 6.70 -20.01
N THR A 15 -5.70 7.83 -19.82
CA THR A 15 -7.17 7.85 -19.81
C THR A 15 -7.79 7.99 -21.21
N GLY A 16 -6.98 8.18 -22.25
CA GLY A 16 -7.44 8.38 -23.63
C GLY A 16 -8.17 9.70 -23.87
N THR A 17 -8.09 10.66 -22.93
CA THR A 17 -8.78 11.95 -23.00
C THR A 17 -7.86 13.05 -22.48
N PRO A 18 -7.60 14.13 -23.25
CA PRO A 18 -6.77 15.24 -22.79
C PRO A 18 -7.18 15.73 -21.40
N PHE A 19 -6.19 16.04 -20.57
CA PHE A 19 -6.41 16.54 -19.23
C PHE A 19 -5.64 17.85 -19.03
N GLU A 20 -6.39 18.93 -18.86
CA GLU A 20 -5.87 20.29 -18.69
C GLU A 20 -6.25 20.77 -17.28
N PRO A 21 -5.43 20.45 -16.25
CA PRO A 21 -5.80 20.77 -14.89
C PRO A 21 -5.65 22.25 -14.57
N ASP A 22 -6.48 22.70 -13.65
CA ASP A 22 -6.30 23.96 -12.94
C ASP A 22 -5.04 23.90 -12.04
N LYS A 23 -4.77 24.98 -11.31
CA LYS A 23 -3.66 25.03 -10.37
C LYS A 23 -3.80 23.91 -9.31
N PRO A 24 -2.72 23.10 -9.08
CA PRO A 24 -2.73 22.04 -8.07
C PRO A 24 -3.13 22.57 -6.69
N SER A 25 -3.99 21.82 -5.99
CA SER A 25 -4.36 22.10 -4.62
C SER A 25 -3.74 21.07 -3.68
N THR A 26 -3.11 21.54 -2.60
CA THR A 26 -2.49 20.68 -1.59
C THR A 26 -3.56 19.92 -0.81
N ILE A 27 -3.37 18.61 -0.63
CA ILE A 27 -4.18 17.80 0.28
C ILE A 27 -3.33 17.53 1.53
N GLY A 28 -3.86 17.87 2.70
CA GLY A 28 -3.20 17.56 3.98
C GLY A 28 -3.32 16.08 4.33
N GLY A 29 -2.28 15.53 4.96
CA GLY A 29 -2.25 14.15 5.45
C GLY A 29 -1.27 13.29 4.65
N GLY A 30 -0.34 12.66 5.32
CA GLY A 30 0.72 11.82 4.76
C GLY A 30 2.05 12.16 5.41
N CYS A 31 2.69 11.17 6.04
CA CYS A 31 3.96 11.41 6.77
C CYS A 31 5.18 11.34 5.84
N ILE A 32 5.06 10.71 4.67
CA ILE A 32 6.20 10.35 3.80
C ILE A 32 6.10 11.06 2.46
N ASN A 33 4.94 11.07 1.82
CA ASN A 33 4.71 11.64 0.51
C ASN A 33 3.99 12.99 0.60
N SER A 34 4.29 13.88 -0.33
CA SER A 34 3.46 15.07 -0.54
C SER A 34 2.26 14.71 -1.40
N ALA A 35 1.07 15.24 -1.05
CA ALA A 35 -0.17 14.92 -1.73
C ALA A 35 -0.85 16.17 -2.30
N PHE A 36 -1.39 16.02 -3.52
CA PHE A 36 -2.10 17.08 -4.23
C PHE A 36 -3.35 16.53 -4.92
N MET A 37 -4.29 17.42 -5.18
CA MET A 37 -5.37 17.19 -6.12
C MET A 37 -5.12 17.99 -7.41
N LEU A 38 -5.25 17.31 -8.54
CA LEU A 38 -5.39 17.94 -9.85
C LEU A 38 -6.84 17.82 -10.31
N SER A 39 -7.39 18.92 -10.83
CA SER A 39 -8.77 18.99 -11.34
C SER A 39 -8.83 19.76 -12.66
N ASP A 40 -9.63 19.27 -13.61
CA ASP A 40 -10.01 20.03 -14.83
C ASP A 40 -11.45 20.56 -14.74
N GLY A 41 -12.00 20.64 -13.52
CA GLY A 41 -13.38 21.02 -13.24
C GLY A 41 -14.41 19.91 -13.48
N LYS A 42 -14.02 18.79 -14.09
CA LYS A 42 -14.87 17.60 -14.34
C LYS A 42 -14.30 16.34 -13.72
N ARG A 43 -12.99 16.15 -13.84
CA ARG A 43 -12.25 15.00 -13.31
C ARG A 43 -11.31 15.47 -12.21
N ASN A 44 -11.18 14.67 -11.17
CA ASN A 44 -10.27 14.93 -10.07
C ASN A 44 -9.36 13.72 -9.91
N PHE A 45 -8.06 13.98 -9.71
CA PHE A 45 -7.06 12.96 -9.45
C PHE A 45 -6.30 13.29 -8.18
N PHE A 46 -5.99 12.25 -7.41
CA PHE A 46 -5.13 12.34 -6.25
C PHE A 46 -3.70 12.00 -6.66
N ILE A 47 -2.77 12.88 -6.34
CA ILE A 47 -1.37 12.74 -6.75
C ILE A 47 -0.50 12.62 -5.50
N LYS A 48 0.24 11.52 -5.39
CA LYS A 48 1.38 11.41 -4.47
C LYS A 48 2.66 11.71 -5.24
N TYR A 49 3.61 12.39 -4.62
CA TYR A 49 4.96 12.53 -5.19
C TYR A 49 6.03 12.54 -4.10
N ASN A 50 7.23 12.14 -4.50
CA ASN A 50 8.43 12.11 -3.67
C ASN A 50 9.68 12.18 -4.57
N SER A 51 10.88 12.00 -4.02
CA SER A 51 12.12 11.91 -4.80
C SER A 51 12.03 10.86 -5.90
N ALA A 52 12.62 11.12 -7.07
CA ALA A 52 12.70 10.18 -8.18
C ALA A 52 13.31 8.82 -7.78
N SER A 53 14.20 8.81 -6.77
CA SER A 53 14.79 7.58 -6.22
C SER A 53 13.78 6.63 -5.53
N LEU A 54 12.55 7.10 -5.27
CA LEU A 54 11.47 6.31 -4.65
C LEU A 54 10.41 5.86 -5.68
N HIS A 55 10.75 5.85 -6.96
CA HIS A 55 9.83 5.41 -8.02
C HIS A 55 9.32 3.98 -7.81
N ASP A 56 10.20 3.07 -7.40
CA ASP A 56 9.84 1.66 -7.16
C ASP A 56 8.78 1.50 -6.04
N MET A 57 8.80 2.39 -5.03
CA MET A 57 7.76 2.44 -4.00
C MET A 57 6.38 2.73 -4.61
N PHE A 58 6.29 3.70 -5.53
CA PHE A 58 5.04 4.02 -6.21
C PHE A 58 4.59 2.94 -7.19
N THR A 59 5.54 2.30 -7.88
CA THR A 59 5.25 1.16 -8.76
C THR A 59 4.64 0.00 -7.96
N ALA A 60 5.18 -0.29 -6.78
CA ALA A 60 4.64 -1.33 -5.91
C ALA A 60 3.26 -0.96 -5.34
N GLU A 61 3.06 0.30 -4.93
CA GLU A 61 1.75 0.77 -4.47
C GLU A 61 0.70 0.70 -5.60
N GLU A 62 1.05 1.12 -6.81
CA GLU A 62 0.20 1.01 -8.00
C GLU A 62 -0.23 -0.43 -8.24
N ALA A 63 0.71 -1.38 -8.25
CA ALA A 63 0.43 -2.79 -8.45
C ALA A 63 -0.47 -3.36 -7.35
N GLY A 64 -0.20 -3.04 -6.08
CA GLY A 64 -0.99 -3.50 -4.95
C GLY A 64 -2.43 -2.99 -4.97
N LEU A 65 -2.62 -1.70 -5.26
CA LEU A 65 -3.95 -1.12 -5.41
C LEU A 65 -4.71 -1.70 -6.61
N ALA A 66 -4.03 -1.95 -7.73
CA ALA A 66 -4.64 -2.57 -8.90
C ALA A 66 -5.11 -4.00 -8.58
N GLU A 67 -4.31 -4.78 -7.87
CA GLU A 67 -4.66 -6.15 -7.46
C GLU A 67 -5.83 -6.16 -6.47
N MET A 68 -5.82 -5.28 -5.47
CA MET A 68 -6.95 -5.13 -4.55
C MET A 68 -8.23 -4.70 -5.26
N ALA A 69 -8.15 -3.74 -6.19
CA ALA A 69 -9.29 -3.30 -6.99
C ALA A 69 -9.88 -4.42 -7.84
N ALA A 70 -9.05 -5.34 -8.36
CA ALA A 70 -9.48 -6.47 -9.16
C ALA A 70 -10.30 -7.50 -8.36
N THR A 71 -10.21 -7.51 -7.02
CA THR A 71 -11.04 -8.39 -6.17
C THR A 71 -12.52 -7.99 -6.14
N ASP A 72 -12.83 -6.73 -6.46
CA ASP A 72 -14.18 -6.14 -6.42
C ASP A 72 -14.91 -6.35 -5.09
N THR A 73 -14.17 -6.33 -3.98
CA THR A 73 -14.70 -6.58 -2.62
C THR A 73 -14.75 -5.33 -1.77
N ILE A 74 -13.60 -4.73 -1.46
CA ILE A 74 -13.48 -3.47 -0.73
C ILE A 74 -12.97 -2.38 -1.66
N ARG A 75 -13.50 -1.17 -1.55
CA ARG A 75 -13.07 -0.06 -2.39
C ARG A 75 -11.66 0.38 -2.06
N VAL A 76 -10.86 0.59 -3.09
CA VAL A 76 -9.54 1.24 -3.04
C VAL A 76 -9.49 2.35 -4.09
N PRO A 77 -8.64 3.39 -3.94
CA PRO A 77 -8.38 4.34 -5.01
C PRO A 77 -7.77 3.60 -6.21
N ARG A 78 -8.43 3.67 -7.36
CA ARG A 78 -7.90 3.01 -8.57
C ARG A 78 -6.67 3.75 -9.06
N PRO A 79 -5.54 3.07 -9.30
CA PRO A 79 -4.38 3.70 -9.90
C PRO A 79 -4.67 4.08 -11.36
N VAL A 80 -4.10 5.20 -11.76
CA VAL A 80 -4.20 5.73 -13.13
C VAL A 80 -2.87 5.57 -13.85
N CYS A 81 -1.80 6.09 -13.26
CA CYS A 81 -0.44 5.94 -13.77
C CYS A 81 0.59 6.30 -12.69
N SER A 82 1.80 5.78 -12.82
CA SER A 82 2.97 6.23 -12.07
C SER A 82 4.12 6.58 -13.02
N GLY A 83 5.10 7.33 -12.55
CA GLY A 83 6.23 7.72 -13.39
C GLY A 83 7.21 8.64 -12.69
N ILE A 84 8.17 9.13 -13.50
CA ILE A 84 9.18 10.09 -13.08
C ILE A 84 8.99 11.38 -13.88
N ALA A 85 8.92 12.52 -13.16
CA ALA A 85 9.00 13.87 -13.68
C ALA A 85 10.12 14.57 -12.89
N GLU A 86 11.35 14.47 -13.39
CA GLU A 86 12.56 14.87 -12.68
C GLU A 86 12.46 16.22 -11.94
N PRO A 87 12.90 16.31 -10.68
CA PRO A 87 13.60 15.29 -9.88
C PRO A 87 12.65 14.44 -8.98
N TYR A 88 11.40 14.25 -9.38
CA TYR A 88 10.37 13.58 -8.59
C TYR A 88 9.83 12.34 -9.30
N ALA A 89 9.48 11.32 -8.50
CA ALA A 89 8.55 10.26 -8.88
C ALA A 89 7.14 10.62 -8.40
N TYR A 90 6.12 10.08 -9.08
CA TYR A 90 4.72 10.32 -8.74
C TYR A 90 3.86 9.08 -8.97
N LEU A 91 2.73 9.05 -8.25
CA LEU A 91 1.62 8.12 -8.44
C LEU A 91 0.32 8.92 -8.55
N VAL A 92 -0.44 8.64 -9.59
CA VAL A 92 -1.76 9.24 -9.85
C VAL A 92 -2.83 8.21 -9.52
N LEU A 93 -3.76 8.59 -8.68
CA LEU A 93 -4.88 7.76 -8.24
C LEU A 93 -6.22 8.44 -8.52
N GLU A 94 -7.28 7.63 -8.56
CA GLU A 94 -8.65 8.13 -8.46
C GLU A 94 -8.78 9.02 -7.22
N TYR A 95 -9.40 10.18 -7.38
CA TYR A 95 -9.77 11.00 -6.23
C TYR A 95 -11.09 10.51 -5.65
N ILE A 96 -11.08 10.12 -4.38
CA ILE A 96 -12.27 9.70 -3.65
C ILE A 96 -12.61 10.78 -2.61
N GLY A 97 -13.79 11.38 -2.75
CA GLY A 97 -14.32 12.29 -1.73
C GLY A 97 -14.64 11.51 -0.45
N MET A 98 -13.98 11.88 0.64
CA MET A 98 -14.11 11.22 1.95
C MET A 98 -15.05 12.01 2.87
N GLY A 99 -15.44 11.42 4.01
CA GLY A 99 -16.22 12.10 5.06
C GLY A 99 -17.65 11.58 5.23
N GLY A 100 -17.97 10.43 4.62
CA GLY A 100 -19.24 9.75 4.87
C GLY A 100 -19.33 9.14 6.28
N ARG A 101 -20.53 8.68 6.61
CA ARG A 101 -20.78 7.99 7.90
C ARG A 101 -20.07 6.64 7.91
N SER A 102 -19.34 6.35 8.98
CA SER A 102 -18.64 5.09 9.14
C SER A 102 -19.60 3.90 9.30
N ASP A 103 -19.29 2.79 8.62
CA ASP A 103 -19.89 1.47 8.80
C ASP A 103 -18.77 0.41 8.98
N PRO A 104 -18.25 0.24 10.22
CA PRO A 104 -17.19 -0.74 10.48
C PRO A 104 -17.59 -2.19 10.18
N ALA A 105 -18.90 -2.51 10.28
CA ALA A 105 -19.37 -3.84 9.96
C ALA A 105 -19.33 -4.12 8.45
N ALA A 106 -19.66 -3.13 7.62
CA ALA A 106 -19.46 -3.21 6.17
C ALA A 106 -17.97 -3.35 5.82
N ALA A 107 -17.12 -2.54 6.45
CA ALA A 107 -15.67 -2.61 6.26
C ALA A 107 -15.12 -4.01 6.56
N GLY A 108 -15.48 -4.58 7.71
CA GLY A 108 -15.06 -5.94 8.09
C GLY A 108 -15.54 -7.03 7.10
N ARG A 109 -16.79 -6.95 6.62
CA ARG A 109 -17.31 -7.91 5.63
C ARG A 109 -16.58 -7.80 4.30
N GLN A 110 -16.33 -6.59 3.82
CA GLN A 110 -15.67 -6.37 2.53
C GLN A 110 -14.19 -6.75 2.60
N LEU A 111 -13.51 -6.44 3.70
CA LEU A 111 -12.13 -6.88 3.94
C LEU A 111 -12.03 -8.41 3.99
N ALA A 112 -12.94 -9.08 4.69
CA ALA A 112 -13.00 -10.54 4.71
C ALA A 112 -13.21 -11.13 3.31
N GLY A 113 -14.00 -10.46 2.45
CA GLY A 113 -14.15 -10.84 1.04
C GLY A 113 -12.84 -10.76 0.26
N MET A 114 -12.03 -9.71 0.48
CA MET A 114 -10.69 -9.60 -0.10
C MET A 114 -9.76 -10.72 0.40
N HIS A 115 -9.74 -10.97 1.70
CA HIS A 115 -8.94 -12.01 2.30
C HIS A 115 -9.37 -13.44 1.91
N ALA A 116 -10.60 -13.63 1.41
CA ALA A 116 -11.06 -14.92 0.88
C ALA A 116 -10.45 -15.26 -0.50
N GLN A 117 -9.75 -14.33 -1.13
CA GLN A 117 -9.03 -14.56 -2.38
C GLN A 117 -7.70 -15.29 -2.08
N GLU A 118 -7.73 -16.63 -2.16
CA GLU A 118 -6.56 -17.47 -1.91
C GLU A 118 -5.47 -17.24 -2.96
N GLN A 119 -4.23 -17.27 -2.51
CA GLN A 119 -3.03 -17.04 -3.32
C GLN A 119 -2.12 -18.28 -3.31
N PRO A 120 -1.29 -18.48 -4.34
CA PRO A 120 -0.52 -19.70 -4.49
C PRO A 120 0.69 -19.82 -3.56
N TYR A 121 1.13 -18.74 -2.92
CA TYR A 121 2.29 -18.67 -2.03
C TYR A 121 2.18 -17.48 -1.07
N PHE A 122 2.99 -17.47 -0.02
CA PHE A 122 3.21 -16.30 0.85
C PHE A 122 4.32 -15.41 0.28
N GLY A 123 4.21 -14.10 0.45
CA GLY A 123 5.10 -13.12 -0.17
C GLY A 123 4.39 -12.34 -1.27
N TRP A 124 5.13 -11.83 -2.24
CA TRP A 124 4.53 -11.12 -3.36
C TRP A 124 5.44 -11.15 -4.59
N SER A 125 4.94 -10.68 -5.73
CA SER A 125 5.69 -10.66 -6.99
C SER A 125 6.85 -9.67 -7.00
N MET A 126 6.88 -8.72 -6.06
CA MET A 126 7.93 -7.71 -5.90
C MET A 126 8.09 -7.29 -4.44
N ASP A 127 9.26 -6.80 -4.09
CA ASP A 127 9.48 -6.12 -2.82
C ASP A 127 8.76 -4.76 -2.81
N ASN A 128 8.38 -4.29 -1.63
CA ASN A 128 7.78 -2.99 -1.46
C ASN A 128 8.31 -2.30 -0.18
N THR A 129 7.55 -1.35 0.35
CA THR A 129 7.90 -0.67 1.58
C THR A 129 6.70 -0.61 2.52
N ILE A 130 6.97 -0.63 3.83
CA ILE A 130 6.02 -0.21 4.86
C ILE A 130 6.53 1.11 5.44
N GLY A 131 5.82 2.18 5.12
CA GLY A 131 6.39 3.50 5.29
C GLY A 131 7.64 3.70 4.41
N SER A 132 8.77 4.10 5.00
CA SER A 132 10.07 4.17 4.34
C SER A 132 10.93 2.91 4.49
N THR A 133 10.44 1.91 5.25
CA THR A 133 11.20 0.70 5.54
C THR A 133 11.01 -0.32 4.41
N PRO A 134 12.08 -0.86 3.83
CA PRO A 134 11.98 -1.96 2.85
C PRO A 134 11.23 -3.16 3.44
N GLN A 135 10.39 -3.77 2.65
CA GLN A 135 9.62 -4.96 3.00
C GLN A 135 9.88 -6.06 1.95
N PRO A 136 10.77 -7.00 2.24
CA PRO A 136 11.04 -8.14 1.36
C PRO A 136 9.81 -9.03 1.21
N ASN A 137 9.59 -9.55 0.00
CA ASN A 137 8.41 -10.33 -0.33
C ASN A 137 8.76 -11.58 -1.16
N THR A 138 9.96 -12.14 -1.00
CA THR A 138 10.36 -13.36 -1.71
C THR A 138 9.32 -14.46 -1.49
N PRO A 139 8.80 -15.09 -2.54
CA PRO A 139 7.80 -16.15 -2.43
C PRO A 139 8.26 -17.32 -1.54
N SER A 140 7.34 -17.83 -0.71
CA SER A 140 7.54 -18.99 0.16
C SER A 140 6.27 -19.84 0.22
N ASP A 141 6.42 -21.16 0.25
CA ASP A 141 5.32 -22.09 0.47
C ASP A 141 4.94 -22.23 1.95
N SER A 142 5.73 -21.64 2.84
CA SER A 142 5.55 -21.71 4.30
C SER A 142 5.35 -20.31 4.89
N TRP A 143 4.18 -20.07 5.50
CA TRP A 143 3.93 -18.87 6.28
C TRP A 143 4.93 -18.67 7.41
N ILE A 144 5.24 -19.76 8.10
CA ILE A 144 6.17 -19.73 9.25
C ILE A 144 7.55 -19.26 8.82
N GLU A 145 8.08 -19.80 7.71
CA GLU A 145 9.39 -19.39 7.17
C GLU A 145 9.35 -17.96 6.66
N PHE A 146 8.35 -17.63 5.85
CA PHE A 146 8.17 -16.27 5.33
C PHE A 146 8.14 -15.22 6.45
N TRP A 147 7.31 -15.44 7.48
CA TRP A 147 7.16 -14.47 8.57
C TRP A 147 8.44 -14.37 9.42
N ARG A 148 9.07 -15.51 9.70
CA ARG A 148 10.32 -15.53 10.47
C ARG A 148 11.45 -14.80 9.76
N GLU A 149 11.61 -15.00 8.46
CA GLU A 149 12.74 -14.46 7.70
C GLU A 149 12.46 -13.04 7.20
N GLN A 150 11.31 -12.83 6.58
CA GLN A 150 11.03 -11.62 5.82
C GLN A 150 10.16 -10.62 6.59
N ARG A 151 9.71 -10.94 7.77
CA ARG A 151 8.99 -10.01 8.65
C ARG A 151 9.78 -9.80 9.94
N LEU A 152 9.65 -10.66 10.91
CA LEU A 152 10.30 -10.47 12.22
C LEU A 152 11.83 -10.50 12.13
N GLY A 153 12.42 -11.46 11.41
CA GLY A 153 13.87 -11.58 11.27
C GLY A 153 14.48 -10.37 10.58
N PHE A 154 13.85 -9.90 9.50
CA PHE A 154 14.28 -8.69 8.80
C PHE A 154 14.25 -7.46 9.73
N GLN A 155 13.18 -7.26 10.49
CA GLN A 155 13.05 -6.13 11.41
C GLN A 155 14.04 -6.21 12.58
N LEU A 156 14.35 -7.40 13.08
CA LEU A 156 15.39 -7.58 14.10
C LEU A 156 16.78 -7.26 13.56
N GLY A 157 17.09 -7.66 12.32
CA GLY A 157 18.33 -7.29 11.64
C GLY A 157 18.45 -5.77 11.51
N LEU A 158 17.43 -5.11 10.99
CA LEU A 158 17.40 -3.65 10.86
C LEU A 158 17.50 -2.94 12.22
N ALA A 159 16.87 -3.47 13.25
CA ALA A 159 16.99 -2.95 14.61
C ALA A 159 18.42 -3.07 15.14
N ALA A 160 19.12 -4.19 14.86
CA ALA A 160 20.52 -4.37 15.23
C ALA A 160 21.44 -3.36 14.53
N GLU A 161 21.25 -3.14 13.23
CA GLU A 161 21.97 -2.13 12.45
C GLU A 161 21.76 -0.71 13.01
N ASN A 162 20.58 -0.42 13.53
CA ASN A 162 20.23 0.84 14.19
C ASN A 162 20.65 0.91 15.68
N GLY A 163 21.44 -0.05 16.16
CA GLY A 163 22.02 -0.05 17.51
C GLY A 163 21.11 -0.57 18.61
N PHE A 164 19.96 -1.18 18.29
CA PHE A 164 19.11 -1.85 19.28
C PHE A 164 19.70 -3.22 19.65
N GLY A 165 20.33 -3.24 20.81
CA GLY A 165 21.29 -4.26 21.22
C GLY A 165 20.70 -5.54 21.81
N SER A 166 21.54 -6.25 22.59
CA SER A 166 21.44 -7.66 22.98
C SER A 166 20.11 -8.10 23.59
N HIS A 167 19.45 -7.26 24.39
CA HIS A 167 18.18 -7.62 25.02
C HIS A 167 17.04 -7.77 23.98
N LEU A 168 16.93 -6.85 23.02
CA LEU A 168 15.93 -6.96 21.95
C LEU A 168 16.23 -8.16 21.07
N GLN A 169 17.49 -8.36 20.69
CA GLN A 169 17.91 -9.46 19.82
C GLN A 169 17.62 -10.83 20.47
N SER A 170 18.03 -11.04 21.73
CA SER A 170 17.79 -12.32 22.41
C SER A 170 16.29 -12.63 22.62
N ARG A 171 15.45 -11.60 22.85
CA ARG A 171 13.99 -11.79 22.93
C ARG A 171 13.37 -12.06 21.55
N GLY A 172 13.88 -11.40 20.52
CA GLY A 172 13.48 -11.63 19.13
C GLY A 172 13.82 -13.04 18.66
N GLU A 173 15.04 -13.52 18.94
CA GLU A 173 15.45 -14.89 18.65
C GLU A 173 14.59 -15.93 19.36
N LEU A 174 14.24 -15.70 20.63
CA LEU A 174 13.32 -16.56 21.37
C LEU A 174 11.95 -16.58 20.68
N LEU A 175 11.40 -15.43 20.30
CA LEU A 175 10.13 -15.36 19.59
C LEU A 175 10.19 -16.08 18.24
N LEU A 176 11.25 -15.89 17.45
CA LEU A 176 11.47 -16.61 16.19
C LEU A 176 11.49 -18.13 16.39
N SER A 177 12.10 -18.61 17.48
CA SER A 177 12.14 -20.04 17.78
C SER A 177 10.81 -20.62 18.23
N CYS A 178 9.98 -19.83 18.93
CA CYS A 178 8.67 -20.24 19.43
C CYS A 178 7.55 -20.03 18.41
N PHE A 179 7.74 -19.19 17.39
CA PHE A 179 6.71 -18.81 16.44
C PHE A 179 5.98 -20.01 15.80
N PRO A 180 6.67 -21.10 15.37
CA PRO A 180 5.97 -22.27 14.84
C PRO A 180 4.94 -22.89 15.78
N THR A 181 5.14 -22.79 17.10
CA THR A 181 4.21 -23.34 18.10
C THR A 181 3.04 -22.42 18.40
N MET A 182 3.06 -21.18 17.90
CA MET A 182 1.99 -20.19 18.06
C MET A 182 0.96 -20.27 16.95
N ILE A 183 1.30 -20.93 15.85
CA ILE A 183 0.39 -21.14 14.72
C ILE A 183 -0.32 -22.48 14.94
N ASP A 184 -1.58 -22.43 15.34
CA ASP A 184 -2.41 -23.59 15.69
C ASP A 184 -3.44 -23.95 14.61
N HIS A 185 -3.32 -23.34 13.44
CA HIS A 185 -4.16 -23.55 12.27
C HIS A 185 -3.30 -23.82 11.03
N ASN A 186 -3.96 -24.06 9.89
CA ASN A 186 -3.29 -24.20 8.61
C ASN A 186 -3.32 -22.84 7.87
N PRO A 187 -2.22 -22.08 7.83
CA PRO A 187 -2.18 -20.78 7.17
C PRO A 187 -2.54 -20.88 5.70
N THR A 188 -3.34 -19.95 5.22
CA THR A 188 -3.73 -19.83 3.82
C THR A 188 -3.27 -18.47 3.29
N ALA A 189 -2.44 -18.48 2.25
CA ALA A 189 -1.98 -17.25 1.62
C ALA A 189 -3.18 -16.49 1.04
N SER A 190 -3.33 -15.25 1.44
CA SER A 190 -4.43 -14.37 1.07
C SER A 190 -3.89 -12.99 0.76
N LEU A 191 -4.53 -12.29 -0.20
CA LEU A 191 -4.19 -10.89 -0.48
C LEU A 191 -4.51 -10.04 0.75
N ILE A 192 -3.51 -9.41 1.34
CA ILE A 192 -3.68 -8.54 2.50
C ILE A 192 -3.15 -7.13 2.23
N HIS A 193 -3.70 -6.17 2.93
CA HIS A 193 -3.30 -4.76 2.84
C HIS A 193 -1.88 -4.50 3.35
N GLY A 194 -1.43 -5.26 4.32
CA GLY A 194 -0.07 -5.19 4.89
C GLY A 194 0.18 -4.06 5.89
N ASP A 195 -0.55 -2.94 5.80
CA ASP A 195 -0.45 -1.78 6.72
C ASP A 195 -1.83 -1.23 7.08
N LEU A 196 -2.79 -2.08 7.41
CA LEU A 196 -4.16 -1.65 7.71
C LEU A 196 -4.31 -1.20 9.17
N TRP A 197 -4.41 0.09 9.36
CA TRP A 197 -4.71 0.73 10.64
C TRP A 197 -5.70 1.90 10.42
N GLY A 198 -6.14 2.55 11.50
CA GLY A 198 -7.15 3.61 11.43
C GLY A 198 -6.81 4.82 10.56
N GLY A 199 -5.54 5.00 10.17
CA GLY A 199 -5.10 6.04 9.25
C GLY A 199 -5.18 5.65 7.77
N ASN A 200 -5.30 4.35 7.45
CA ASN A 200 -5.34 3.82 6.09
C ASN A 200 -6.71 3.24 5.71
N ILE A 201 -7.74 3.58 6.47
CA ILE A 201 -9.15 3.28 6.19
C ILE A 201 -10.01 4.52 6.39
N GLY A 202 -10.97 4.71 5.53
CA GLY A 202 -11.97 5.79 5.63
C GLY A 202 -13.27 5.39 4.98
N TYR A 203 -14.18 6.37 4.85
CA TYR A 203 -15.50 6.16 4.25
C TYR A 203 -15.76 7.27 3.24
N ASP A 204 -16.15 6.89 2.03
CA ASP A 204 -16.50 7.88 1.01
C ASP A 204 -17.80 8.62 1.35
N THR A 205 -18.16 9.62 0.55
CA THR A 205 -19.35 10.45 0.81
C THR A 205 -20.66 9.67 0.83
N SER A 206 -20.69 8.44 0.27
CA SER A 206 -21.84 7.54 0.36
C SER A 206 -21.84 6.67 1.62
N GLY A 207 -20.72 6.64 2.36
CA GLY A 207 -20.49 5.78 3.52
C GLY A 207 -19.88 4.40 3.16
N ALA A 208 -19.46 4.19 1.93
CA ALA A 208 -18.74 2.97 1.56
C ALA A 208 -17.31 3.00 2.14
N PRO A 209 -16.84 1.89 2.75
CA PRO A 209 -15.48 1.81 3.25
C PRO A 209 -14.45 1.84 2.12
N VAL A 210 -13.36 2.53 2.36
CA VAL A 210 -12.23 2.69 1.43
C VAL A 210 -10.95 2.43 2.19
N ILE A 211 -10.08 1.56 1.68
CA ILE A 211 -8.72 1.35 2.20
C ILE A 211 -7.70 1.90 1.20
N PHE A 212 -6.58 2.42 1.68
CA PHE A 212 -5.56 3.10 0.88
C PHE A 212 -4.19 3.02 1.56
N ASP A 213 -3.11 3.38 0.85
CA ASP A 213 -1.72 3.30 1.33
C ASP A 213 -1.30 1.87 1.72
N PRO A 214 -1.46 0.87 0.85
CA PRO A 214 -1.11 -0.50 1.18
C PRO A 214 0.40 -0.76 1.18
N ALA A 215 0.80 -1.74 1.99
CA ALA A 215 2.09 -2.44 1.90
C ALA A 215 1.81 -3.91 1.53
N THR A 216 1.26 -4.11 0.34
CA THR A 216 0.63 -5.34 -0.15
C THR A 216 1.55 -6.54 -0.12
N TYR A 217 1.03 -7.67 0.33
CA TYR A 217 1.64 -8.99 0.13
C TYR A 217 0.60 -10.11 0.36
N TYR A 218 0.97 -11.35 0.06
CA TYR A 218 0.17 -12.51 0.38
C TYR A 218 0.59 -13.06 1.73
N GLY A 219 -0.29 -12.95 2.70
CA GLY A 219 -0.07 -13.35 4.09
C GLY A 219 -1.18 -14.24 4.62
N ASP A 220 -0.99 -14.72 5.83
CA ASP A 220 -2.04 -15.40 6.58
C ASP A 220 -3.07 -14.37 7.07
N ARG A 221 -4.37 -14.67 6.89
CA ARG A 221 -5.49 -13.77 7.18
C ARG A 221 -6.03 -13.89 8.60
#